data_5c0f72fc470cb71bcec9f5024e4cf918
#
_entry.id   5c0f72fc470cb71bcec9f5024e4cf918
#
_cell.length_a   1.000
_cell.length_b   1.000
_cell.length_c   1.000
_cell.angle_alpha   90.00
_cell.angle_beta   90.00
_cell.angle_gamma   90.00
#
_symmetry.space_group_name_H-M   'P 1'
#
loop_
_entity.id
_entity.type
_entity.pdbx_description
1 polymer ?
#
loop_
_entity_poly.entity_id
_entity_poly.type
_entity_poly.pdbx_seq_one_letter_code
_entity_poly.pdbx_strand_id
1 'polypeptide(L)'
;MIIDCHGHYTTTPKALKAWRNAQIANLNTPELGPKVSDLKISDDEIRESIENNQLARMRERGIDVTIFSPQASAMSHHIGDFNTSATWAALCNELCYRVTQLFPNHFIGAAMLPQSPGVDISTCLPEMRKCISEYGFVGINLNPDPSGGHWRDPPLSHSQWHPIYEEMIALD
;
A
#
# COMPACT_ATOMS: atom_id res chain seq x y z
N MET A 1 17.03 -17.18 12.05
CA MET A 1 16.30 -16.28 11.12
C MET A 1 15.38 -15.39 11.95
N ILE A 2 15.48 -14.07 11.79
CA ILE A 2 14.61 -13.07 12.44
C ILE A 2 13.76 -12.44 11.34
N ILE A 3 12.44 -12.54 11.48
CA ILE A 3 11.47 -12.00 10.54
C ILE A 3 10.73 -10.84 11.23
N ASP A 4 10.84 -9.64 10.66
CA ASP A 4 9.99 -8.51 11.01
C ASP A 4 8.66 -8.68 10.26
N CYS A 5 7.59 -8.97 10.98
CA CYS A 5 6.28 -9.28 10.39
C CYS A 5 5.45 -8.02 10.06
N HIS A 6 5.95 -6.80 10.32
CA HIS A 6 5.16 -5.58 10.14
C HIS A 6 6.04 -4.36 9.77
N GLY A 7 6.64 -4.43 8.60
CA GLY A 7 7.42 -3.33 8.04
C GLY A 7 6.63 -2.45 7.07
N HIS A 8 6.98 -1.17 7.00
CA HIS A 8 6.35 -0.22 6.08
C HIS A 8 7.36 0.59 5.26
N TYR A 9 6.98 0.92 4.02
CA TYR A 9 7.76 1.83 3.18
C TYR A 9 7.55 3.29 3.62
N THR A 10 8.21 3.66 4.71
CA THR A 10 8.12 5.00 5.31
C THR A 10 9.01 6.05 4.65
N THR A 11 9.97 5.62 3.84
CA THR A 11 11.01 6.46 3.20
C THR A 11 10.89 6.48 1.68
N THR A 12 9.66 6.35 1.17
CA THR A 12 9.40 6.46 -0.27
C THR A 12 10.01 7.72 -0.89
N PRO A 13 10.44 7.68 -2.16
CA PRO A 13 10.95 8.84 -2.86
C PRO A 13 10.01 10.06 -2.75
N LYS A 14 10.59 11.25 -2.61
CA LYS A 14 9.84 12.51 -2.38
C LYS A 14 8.81 12.80 -3.48
N ALA A 15 9.07 12.31 -4.70
CA ALA A 15 8.17 12.45 -5.83
C ALA A 15 6.77 11.86 -5.55
N LEU A 16 6.67 10.72 -4.84
CA LEU A 16 5.38 10.12 -4.47
C LEU A 16 4.55 11.07 -3.59
N LYS A 17 5.18 11.63 -2.55
CA LYS A 17 4.48 12.57 -1.65
C LYS A 17 4.08 13.85 -2.36
N ALA A 18 4.94 14.39 -3.22
CA ALA A 18 4.65 15.60 -3.99
C ALA A 18 3.46 15.37 -4.94
N TRP A 19 3.46 14.24 -5.65
CA TRP A 19 2.36 13.83 -6.53
C TRP A 19 1.04 13.69 -5.74
N ARG A 20 1.06 12.99 -4.60
CA ARG A 20 -0.12 12.81 -3.75
C ARG A 20 -0.67 14.13 -3.22
N ASN A 21 0.21 15.04 -2.78
CA ASN A 21 -0.21 16.36 -2.30
C ASN A 21 -0.86 17.19 -3.43
N ALA A 22 -0.31 17.13 -4.65
CA ALA A 22 -0.89 17.79 -5.81
C ALA A 22 -2.24 17.20 -6.20
N GLN A 23 -2.43 15.86 -6.08
CA GLN A 23 -3.72 15.19 -6.28
C GLN A 23 -4.76 15.70 -5.26
N ILE A 24 -4.38 15.78 -3.97
CA ILE A 24 -5.26 16.28 -2.90
C ILE A 24 -5.65 17.75 -3.15
N ALA A 25 -4.72 18.57 -3.56
CA ALA A 25 -4.97 19.99 -3.84
C ALA A 25 -5.96 20.22 -5.00
N ASN A 26 -6.12 19.22 -5.89
CA ASN A 26 -6.99 19.29 -7.06
C ASN A 26 -8.23 18.37 -6.99
N LEU A 27 -8.65 17.95 -5.79
CA LEU A 27 -9.82 17.04 -5.66
C LEU A 27 -11.11 17.62 -6.25
N ASN A 28 -11.28 18.95 -6.22
CA ASN A 28 -12.46 19.64 -6.79
C ASN A 28 -12.32 19.96 -8.28
N THR A 29 -11.14 19.80 -8.85
CA THR A 29 -10.78 20.06 -10.25
C THR A 29 -9.83 18.97 -10.74
N PRO A 30 -10.26 17.68 -10.75
CA PRO A 30 -9.37 16.54 -10.97
C PRO A 30 -8.67 16.57 -12.33
N GLU A 31 -9.24 17.28 -13.31
CA GLU A 31 -8.63 17.50 -14.62
C GLU A 31 -7.36 18.35 -14.58
N LEU A 32 -7.17 19.15 -13.53
CA LEU A 32 -5.96 19.93 -13.27
C LEU A 32 -4.95 19.19 -12.38
N GLY A 33 -5.36 18.06 -11.82
CA GLY A 33 -4.51 17.24 -10.98
C GLY A 33 -3.45 16.44 -11.78
N PRO A 34 -2.40 15.94 -11.11
CA PRO A 34 -1.38 15.14 -11.77
C PRO A 34 -1.95 13.79 -12.22
N LYS A 35 -1.54 13.35 -13.39
CA LYS A 35 -1.82 11.99 -13.91
C LYS A 35 -0.84 10.99 -13.32
N VAL A 36 -1.21 9.72 -13.31
CA VAL A 36 -0.31 8.62 -12.91
C VAL A 36 0.96 8.61 -13.78
N SER A 37 0.82 8.88 -15.08
CA SER A 37 1.94 8.98 -16.02
C SER A 37 2.97 10.06 -15.70
N ASP A 38 2.60 11.04 -14.89
CA ASP A 38 3.49 12.15 -14.52
C ASP A 38 4.41 11.76 -13.34
N LEU A 39 4.03 10.73 -12.57
CA LEU A 39 4.84 10.21 -11.48
C LEU A 39 6.00 9.39 -12.06
N LYS A 40 7.22 9.88 -11.88
CA LYS A 40 8.46 9.21 -12.28
C LYS A 40 9.28 8.94 -11.03
N ILE A 41 9.49 7.67 -10.74
CA ILE A 41 10.37 7.17 -9.67
C ILE A 41 11.26 6.11 -10.29
N SER A 42 12.57 6.34 -10.30
CA SER A 42 13.55 5.37 -10.81
C SER A 42 13.84 4.27 -9.79
N ASP A 43 14.37 3.14 -10.27
CA ASP A 43 14.85 2.07 -9.39
C ASP A 43 16.04 2.53 -8.53
N ASP A 44 16.85 3.46 -9.03
CA ASP A 44 17.96 4.02 -8.26
C ASP A 44 17.48 4.85 -7.07
N GLU A 45 16.42 5.67 -7.23
CA GLU A 45 15.80 6.38 -6.10
C GLU A 45 15.21 5.41 -5.07
N ILE A 46 14.61 4.31 -5.52
CA ILE A 46 14.11 3.24 -4.63
C ILE A 46 15.29 2.60 -3.89
N ARG A 47 16.37 2.19 -4.60
CA ARG A 47 17.56 1.61 -3.98
C ARG A 47 18.15 2.51 -2.93
N GLU A 48 18.39 3.78 -3.26
CA GLU A 48 18.93 4.76 -2.33
C GLU A 48 18.07 4.89 -1.08
N SER A 49 16.74 4.99 -1.24
CA SER A 49 15.81 5.11 -0.11
C SER A 49 15.80 3.89 0.81
N ILE A 50 15.87 2.69 0.25
CA ILE A 50 15.84 1.42 0.99
C ILE A 50 17.20 1.15 1.67
N GLU A 51 18.30 1.29 0.94
CA GLU A 51 19.66 1.00 1.45
C GLU A 51 20.02 1.90 2.61
N ASN A 52 19.72 3.19 2.51
CA ASN A 52 20.05 4.17 3.54
C ASN A 52 19.11 4.16 4.76
N ASN A 53 17.99 3.45 4.69
CA ASN A 53 16.98 3.44 5.74
C ASN A 53 16.60 2.03 6.20
N GLN A 54 15.66 1.37 5.53
CA GLN A 54 15.12 0.08 5.99
C GLN A 54 16.21 -0.98 6.06
N LEU A 55 16.99 -1.14 5.01
CA LEU A 55 18.03 -2.16 4.95
C LEU A 55 19.17 -1.89 5.94
N ALA A 56 19.54 -0.61 6.13
CA ALA A 56 20.53 -0.23 7.16
C ALA A 56 20.05 -0.63 8.56
N ARG A 57 18.77 -0.36 8.87
CA ARG A 57 18.18 -0.73 10.18
C ARG A 57 18.02 -2.25 10.35
N MET A 58 17.67 -2.97 9.29
CA MET A 58 17.63 -4.43 9.32
C MET A 58 18.98 -5.01 9.68
N ARG A 59 20.07 -4.53 9.05
CA ARG A 59 21.45 -4.95 9.34
C ARG A 59 21.85 -4.63 10.77
N GLU A 60 21.56 -3.42 11.24
CA GLU A 60 21.84 -2.99 12.62
C GLU A 60 21.16 -3.88 13.66
N ARG A 61 19.95 -4.36 13.37
CA ARG A 61 19.14 -5.16 14.30
C ARG A 61 19.21 -6.67 14.06
N GLY A 62 19.98 -7.12 13.08
CA GLY A 62 20.08 -8.53 12.70
C GLY A 62 18.78 -9.12 12.15
N ILE A 63 17.93 -8.30 11.52
CA ILE A 63 16.69 -8.75 10.87
C ILE A 63 17.06 -9.33 9.50
N ASP A 64 16.65 -10.57 9.26
CA ASP A 64 16.92 -11.26 8.00
C ASP A 64 15.93 -10.87 6.90
N VAL A 65 14.63 -10.85 7.25
CA VAL A 65 13.52 -10.59 6.30
C VAL A 65 12.48 -9.68 6.95
N THR A 66 11.88 -8.81 6.16
CA THR A 66 10.75 -7.96 6.56
C THR A 66 9.53 -8.23 5.65
N ILE A 67 8.35 -8.50 6.24
CA ILE A 67 7.07 -8.43 5.53
C ILE A 67 6.75 -6.93 5.36
N PHE A 68 6.73 -6.49 4.11
CA PHE A 68 6.83 -5.09 3.73
C PHE A 68 5.59 -4.60 3.00
N SER A 69 4.97 -3.56 3.54
CA SER A 69 3.73 -2.99 3.00
C SER A 69 3.81 -1.47 2.83
N PRO A 70 2.88 -0.86 2.08
CA PRO A 70 2.70 0.58 2.08
C PRO A 70 2.43 1.12 3.48
N GLN A 71 2.85 2.36 3.75
CA GLN A 71 2.61 3.01 5.04
C GLN A 71 1.13 3.36 5.20
N ALA A 72 0.48 2.82 6.24
CA ALA A 72 -0.95 3.01 6.50
C ALA A 72 -1.36 4.49 6.64
N SER A 73 -0.56 5.31 7.31
CA SER A 73 -0.83 6.74 7.49
C SER A 73 -0.82 7.55 6.18
N ALA A 74 -0.23 7.01 5.12
CA ALA A 74 -0.24 7.61 3.79
C ALA A 74 -1.41 7.15 2.92
N MET A 75 -2.18 6.17 3.34
CA MET A 75 -3.31 5.60 2.59
C MET A 75 -4.44 6.59 2.41
N SER A 76 -4.85 7.28 3.47
CA SER A 76 -5.86 8.34 3.45
C SER A 76 -7.10 8.00 2.60
N HIS A 77 -7.70 6.82 2.79
CA HIS A 77 -8.82 6.33 1.98
C HIS A 77 -10.07 7.20 2.03
N HIS A 78 -10.20 8.04 3.06
CA HIS A 78 -11.27 9.02 3.24
C HIS A 78 -11.07 10.32 2.45
N ILE A 79 -9.92 10.48 1.78
CA ILE A 79 -9.60 11.67 0.98
C ILE A 79 -9.92 11.39 -0.49
N GLY A 80 -10.83 12.18 -1.05
CA GLY A 80 -11.35 11.99 -2.40
C GLY A 80 -12.39 10.88 -2.49
N ASP A 81 -12.52 10.31 -3.66
CA ASP A 81 -13.43 9.22 -3.98
C ASP A 81 -12.71 7.85 -4.01
N PHE A 82 -13.47 6.81 -4.36
CA PHE A 82 -12.92 5.46 -4.54
C PHE A 82 -11.82 5.42 -5.60
N ASN A 83 -11.96 6.13 -6.72
CA ASN A 83 -10.94 6.12 -7.78
C ASN A 83 -9.62 6.72 -7.30
N THR A 84 -9.70 7.76 -6.46
CA THR A 84 -8.55 8.37 -5.81
C THR A 84 -7.85 7.35 -4.89
N SER A 85 -8.62 6.65 -4.06
CA SER A 85 -8.10 5.61 -3.16
C SER A 85 -7.51 4.42 -3.92
N ALA A 86 -8.20 3.94 -4.97
CA ALA A 86 -7.74 2.82 -5.80
C ALA A 86 -6.44 3.15 -6.53
N THR A 87 -6.34 4.35 -7.10
CA THR A 87 -5.12 4.81 -7.77
C THR A 87 -3.94 4.88 -6.79
N TRP A 88 -4.18 5.42 -5.59
CA TRP A 88 -3.16 5.51 -4.55
C TRP A 88 -2.71 4.13 -4.05
N ALA A 89 -3.66 3.21 -3.79
CA ALA A 89 -3.35 1.86 -3.38
C ALA A 89 -2.50 1.13 -4.43
N ALA A 90 -2.91 1.17 -5.69
CA ALA A 90 -2.19 0.53 -6.79
C ALA A 90 -0.75 1.05 -6.94
N LEU A 91 -0.53 2.37 -6.87
CA LEU A 91 0.80 2.97 -6.94
C LEU A 91 1.69 2.55 -5.76
N CYS A 92 1.14 2.55 -4.55
CA CYS A 92 1.90 2.16 -3.36
C CYS A 92 2.24 0.66 -3.36
N ASN A 93 1.32 -0.20 -3.81
CA ASN A 93 1.57 -1.63 -3.97
C ASN A 93 2.64 -1.90 -5.04
N GLU A 94 2.58 -1.20 -6.18
CA GLU A 94 3.60 -1.32 -7.22
C GLU A 94 4.99 -0.93 -6.71
N LEU A 95 5.09 0.15 -5.92
CA LEU A 95 6.36 0.54 -5.32
C LEU A 95 6.89 -0.51 -4.35
N CYS A 96 6.04 -1.11 -3.51
CA CYS A 96 6.43 -2.22 -2.65
C CYS A 96 6.85 -3.45 -3.46
N TYR A 97 6.14 -3.77 -4.56
CA TYR A 97 6.54 -4.83 -5.47
C TYR A 97 7.93 -4.57 -6.05
N ARG A 98 8.23 -3.37 -6.55
CA ARG A 98 9.58 -3.02 -7.04
C ARG A 98 10.65 -3.20 -5.97
N VAL A 99 10.35 -2.86 -4.70
CA VAL A 99 11.29 -3.12 -3.60
C VAL A 99 11.55 -4.61 -3.44
N THR A 100 10.53 -5.47 -3.49
CA THR A 100 10.72 -6.93 -3.40
C THR A 100 11.54 -7.49 -4.56
N GLN A 101 11.42 -6.92 -5.77
CA GLN A 101 12.23 -7.32 -6.92
C GLN A 101 13.68 -6.83 -6.83
N LEU A 102 13.91 -5.64 -6.28
CA LEU A 102 15.25 -5.06 -6.12
C LEU A 102 16.02 -5.69 -4.96
N PHE A 103 15.33 -6.20 -3.93
CA PHE A 103 15.92 -6.77 -2.72
C PHE A 103 15.22 -8.08 -2.30
N PRO A 104 15.20 -9.11 -3.17
CA PRO A 104 14.36 -10.31 -2.99
C PRO A 104 14.74 -11.16 -1.76
N ASN A 105 15.94 -10.99 -1.22
CA ASN A 105 16.40 -11.74 -0.04
C ASN A 105 16.03 -11.04 1.29
N HIS A 106 15.44 -9.84 1.24
CA HIS A 106 15.21 -9.02 2.41
C HIS A 106 13.74 -8.60 2.60
N PHE A 107 12.97 -8.51 1.52
CA PHE A 107 11.60 -8.02 1.59
C PHE A 107 10.62 -8.99 0.93
N ILE A 108 9.51 -9.22 1.63
CA ILE A 108 8.34 -9.99 1.15
C ILE A 108 7.16 -9.02 1.18
N GLY A 109 6.38 -8.93 0.09
CA GLY A 109 5.32 -7.94 -0.02
C GLY A 109 4.04 -8.32 0.72
N ALA A 110 3.39 -7.31 1.33
CA ALA A 110 2.00 -7.35 1.74
C ALA A 110 1.25 -6.16 1.15
N ALA A 111 0.04 -6.41 0.65
CA ALA A 111 -0.72 -5.38 -0.05
C ALA A 111 -1.50 -4.47 0.90
N MET A 112 -1.75 -3.24 0.44
CA MET A 112 -2.84 -2.42 0.93
C MET A 112 -4.02 -2.47 -0.05
N LEU A 113 -5.24 -2.34 0.47
CA LEU A 113 -6.45 -2.34 -0.33
C LEU A 113 -7.08 -0.94 -0.39
N PRO A 114 -7.81 -0.60 -1.48
CA PRO A 114 -8.48 0.68 -1.62
C PRO A 114 -9.78 0.73 -0.80
N GLN A 115 -9.66 0.72 0.52
CA GLN A 115 -10.75 0.66 1.49
C GLN A 115 -11.45 2.02 1.64
N SER A 116 -12.18 2.50 0.62
CA SER A 116 -12.90 3.77 0.72
C SER A 116 -14.12 3.66 1.64
N PRO A 117 -14.33 4.60 2.58
CA PRO A 117 -15.48 4.59 3.48
C PRO A 117 -16.82 4.57 2.74
N GLY A 118 -17.74 3.69 3.16
CA GLY A 118 -19.07 3.59 2.58
C GLY A 118 -19.14 2.96 1.18
N VAL A 119 -18.02 2.47 0.65
CA VAL A 119 -17.96 1.74 -0.61
C VAL A 119 -17.98 0.24 -0.35
N ASP A 120 -18.66 -0.52 -1.21
CA ASP A 120 -18.70 -1.98 -1.09
C ASP A 120 -17.30 -2.57 -1.07
N ILE A 121 -17.00 -3.37 -0.07
CA ILE A 121 -15.66 -3.93 0.15
C ILE A 121 -15.21 -4.85 -1.00
N SER A 122 -16.12 -5.43 -1.76
CA SER A 122 -15.81 -6.25 -2.94
C SER A 122 -15.04 -5.48 -4.01
N THR A 123 -15.11 -4.15 -4.01
CA THR A 123 -14.32 -3.28 -4.90
C THR A 123 -12.82 -3.38 -4.64
N CYS A 124 -12.41 -3.90 -3.49
CA CYS A 124 -11.01 -4.17 -3.14
C CYS A 124 -10.45 -5.45 -3.80
N LEU A 125 -11.31 -6.40 -4.19
CA LEU A 125 -10.89 -7.73 -4.64
C LEU A 125 -10.00 -7.72 -5.91
N PRO A 126 -10.23 -6.87 -6.92
CA PRO A 126 -9.35 -6.83 -8.08
C PRO A 126 -7.90 -6.48 -7.72
N GLU A 127 -7.68 -5.48 -6.86
CA GLU A 127 -6.33 -5.10 -6.41
C GLU A 127 -5.71 -6.21 -5.56
N MET A 128 -6.50 -6.84 -4.69
CA MET A 128 -6.07 -7.98 -3.89
C MET A 128 -5.56 -9.13 -4.76
N ARG A 129 -6.37 -9.58 -5.73
CA ARG A 129 -5.99 -10.63 -6.68
C ARG A 129 -4.71 -10.31 -7.41
N LYS A 130 -4.59 -9.09 -7.92
CA LYS A 130 -3.38 -8.63 -8.60
C LYS A 130 -2.16 -8.74 -7.70
N CYS A 131 -2.23 -8.23 -6.48
CA CYS A 131 -1.10 -8.26 -5.55
C CYS A 131 -0.66 -9.68 -5.18
N ILE A 132 -1.59 -10.60 -4.95
CA ILE A 132 -1.26 -11.99 -4.61
C ILE A 132 -0.78 -12.74 -5.87
N SER A 133 -1.56 -12.72 -6.96
CA SER A 133 -1.30 -13.59 -8.12
C SER A 133 -0.19 -13.07 -9.05
N GLU A 134 -0.03 -11.74 -9.19
CA GLU A 134 0.94 -11.15 -10.11
C GLU A 134 2.20 -10.66 -9.40
N TYR A 135 2.05 -10.05 -8.20
CA TYR A 135 3.18 -9.53 -7.44
C TYR A 135 3.78 -10.54 -6.45
N GLY A 136 3.09 -11.65 -6.18
CA GLY A 136 3.54 -12.69 -5.25
C GLY A 136 3.54 -12.20 -3.79
N PHE A 137 2.65 -11.29 -3.44
CA PHE A 137 2.51 -10.84 -2.07
C PHE A 137 1.89 -11.93 -1.19
N VAL A 138 2.32 -12.01 0.06
CA VAL A 138 1.94 -13.09 0.98
C VAL A 138 0.83 -12.71 1.96
N GLY A 139 0.30 -11.50 1.87
CA GLY A 139 -0.75 -11.06 2.79
C GLY A 139 -1.28 -9.68 2.47
N ILE A 140 -2.25 -9.29 3.28
CA ILE A 140 -2.97 -8.02 3.17
C ILE A 140 -2.86 -7.25 4.48
N ASN A 141 -2.56 -5.98 4.40
CA ASN A 141 -2.61 -5.08 5.53
C ASN A 141 -3.94 -4.31 5.51
N LEU A 142 -4.90 -4.74 6.34
CA LEU A 142 -6.21 -4.10 6.45
C LEU A 142 -6.14 -2.88 7.36
N ASN A 143 -6.74 -1.78 6.92
CA ASN A 143 -6.99 -0.62 7.76
C ASN A 143 -8.29 -0.82 8.55
N PRO A 144 -8.26 -0.88 9.89
CA PRO A 144 -9.44 -1.09 10.70
C PRO A 144 -10.40 0.11 10.72
N ASP A 145 -9.90 1.30 10.39
CA ASP A 145 -10.70 2.51 10.22
C ASP A 145 -10.27 3.29 8.97
N PRO A 146 -10.78 2.92 7.80
CA PRO A 146 -10.49 3.64 6.56
C PRO A 146 -11.04 5.07 6.52
N SER A 147 -11.93 5.42 7.46
CA SER A 147 -12.53 6.76 7.55
C SER A 147 -11.63 7.83 8.21
N GLY A 148 -10.39 7.47 8.57
CA GLY A 148 -9.40 8.43 9.08
C GLY A 148 -9.66 8.90 10.51
N GLY A 149 -10.12 8.02 11.39
CA GLY A 149 -10.36 8.31 12.79
C GLY A 149 -11.83 8.61 13.13
N HIS A 150 -12.72 8.52 12.14
CA HIS A 150 -14.15 8.78 12.33
C HIS A 150 -14.98 7.52 12.62
N TRP A 151 -14.40 6.33 12.50
CA TRP A 151 -15.00 5.02 12.78
C TRP A 151 -16.38 4.86 12.14
N ARG A 152 -16.49 5.19 10.84
CA ARG A 152 -17.75 5.16 10.09
C ARG A 152 -18.12 3.78 9.60
N ASP A 153 -17.15 2.92 9.41
CA ASP A 153 -17.35 1.55 8.96
C ASP A 153 -17.46 0.61 10.15
N PRO A 154 -18.19 -0.52 10.02
CA PRO A 154 -18.27 -1.53 11.05
C PRO A 154 -16.90 -2.15 11.34
N PRO A 155 -16.72 -2.73 12.56
CA PRO A 155 -15.48 -3.39 12.94
C PRO A 155 -15.16 -4.57 12.00
N LEU A 156 -13.88 -4.94 11.90
CA LEU A 156 -13.40 -6.01 11.01
C LEU A 156 -14.07 -7.38 11.24
N SER A 157 -14.72 -7.59 12.39
CA SER A 157 -15.53 -8.80 12.65
C SER A 157 -16.92 -8.78 12.00
N HIS A 158 -17.34 -7.69 11.41
CA HIS A 158 -18.65 -7.57 10.77
C HIS A 158 -18.68 -8.27 9.40
N SER A 159 -19.85 -8.82 9.03
CA SER A 159 -20.03 -9.60 7.80
C SER A 159 -19.71 -8.84 6.50
N GLN A 160 -19.73 -7.51 6.51
CA GLN A 160 -19.31 -6.75 5.32
C GLN A 160 -17.87 -7.05 4.89
N TRP A 161 -17.00 -7.51 5.82
CA TRP A 161 -15.61 -7.86 5.52
C TRP A 161 -15.42 -9.28 5.02
N HIS A 162 -16.47 -10.13 5.08
CA HIS A 162 -16.40 -11.53 4.65
C HIS A 162 -15.89 -11.71 3.22
N PRO A 163 -16.24 -10.87 2.21
CA PRO A 163 -15.70 -11.02 0.86
C PRO A 163 -14.17 -10.98 0.82
N ILE A 164 -13.52 -10.15 1.67
CA ILE A 164 -12.06 -10.12 1.76
C ILE A 164 -11.53 -11.44 2.35
N TYR A 165 -12.13 -11.94 3.43
CA TYR A 165 -11.68 -13.17 4.08
C TYR A 165 -11.89 -14.41 3.21
N GLU A 166 -13.01 -14.48 2.52
CA GLU A 166 -13.33 -15.56 1.57
C GLU A 166 -12.35 -15.56 0.39
N GLU A 167 -12.04 -14.38 -0.15
CA GLU A 167 -11.07 -14.24 -1.23
C GLU A 167 -9.64 -14.61 -0.77
N MET A 168 -9.24 -14.21 0.45
CA MET A 168 -7.94 -14.60 1.02
C MET A 168 -7.81 -16.12 1.11
N ILE A 169 -8.87 -16.81 1.55
CA ILE A 169 -8.91 -18.28 1.62
C ILE A 169 -8.81 -18.91 0.22
N ALA A 170 -9.43 -18.28 -0.78
CA ALA A 170 -9.44 -18.80 -2.15
C ALA A 170 -8.09 -18.59 -2.89
N LEU A 171 -7.28 -17.65 -2.45
CA LEU A 171 -5.98 -17.30 -3.04
C LEU A 171 -4.79 -18.01 -2.37
N ASP A 172 -5.02 -18.82 -1.32
CA ASP A 172 -3.99 -19.56 -0.57
C ASP A 172 -3.25 -20.61 -1.43
#